data_9a5baa89331ec80ea246946420019116
#
_entry.id   9a5baa89331ec80ea246946420019116
#
_cell.length_a   1.000
_cell.length_b   1.000
_cell.length_c   1.000
_cell.angle_alpha   90.00
_cell.angle_beta   90.00
_cell.angle_gamma   90.00
#
_symmetry.space_group_name_H-M   'P 1'
#
loop_
_entity.id
_entity.type
_entity.pdbx_description
1 polymer ?
#
loop_
_entity_poly.entity_id
_entity_poly.type
_entity_poly.pdbx_seq_one_letter_code
_entity_poly.pdbx_strand_id
1 'polypeptide(L)'
;MEDLVAEWLRIAGFELKTRNENGEQFGFSTAKGRIKGHVDGKIVDVSEDLKEIGLRPQALWECKTLNHKSWQETSKKGLMLTKPLYYAQIQLYMAYLDLEQCLFTALNKDSSELYFELIPFDSEAAQRYSDRAVQIIKASENNEAMPCISSDLSFFKCKMCAFRNECRKSN
;
A
#
# COMPACT_ATOMS: atom_id res chain seq x y z
N MET A 1 -6.84 4.51 -15.27
CA MET A 1 -5.77 3.46 -15.34
C MET A 1 -6.11 2.31 -14.39
N GLU A 2 -6.47 2.58 -13.13
CA GLU A 2 -6.92 1.57 -12.16
C GLU A 2 -8.14 0.78 -12.66
N ASP A 3 -9.19 1.47 -13.13
CA ASP A 3 -10.38 0.81 -13.69
C ASP A 3 -10.06 -0.12 -14.85
N LEU A 4 -9.09 0.25 -15.70
CA LEU A 4 -8.64 -0.58 -16.83
C LEU A 4 -7.98 -1.86 -16.32
N VAL A 5 -7.11 -1.78 -15.33
CA VAL A 5 -6.47 -2.96 -14.73
C VAL A 5 -7.51 -3.83 -14.02
N ALA A 6 -8.48 -3.23 -13.34
CA ALA A 6 -9.59 -3.95 -12.71
C ALA A 6 -10.41 -4.74 -13.75
N GLU A 7 -10.67 -4.14 -14.91
CA GLU A 7 -11.38 -4.82 -16.00
C GLU A 7 -10.56 -5.98 -16.57
N TRP A 8 -9.25 -5.79 -16.80
CA TRP A 8 -8.37 -6.86 -17.25
C TRP A 8 -8.34 -8.05 -16.29
N LEU A 9 -8.28 -7.78 -14.98
CA LEU A 9 -8.33 -8.84 -13.98
C LEU A 9 -9.66 -9.60 -14.02
N ARG A 10 -10.79 -8.90 -14.15
CA ARG A 10 -12.11 -9.55 -14.28
C ARG A 10 -12.21 -10.44 -15.54
N ILE A 11 -11.71 -9.94 -16.66
CA ILE A 11 -11.64 -10.72 -17.92
C ILE A 11 -10.73 -11.95 -17.74
N ALA A 12 -9.66 -11.83 -16.98
CA ALA A 12 -8.74 -12.93 -16.67
C ALA A 12 -9.32 -13.97 -15.69
N GLY A 13 -10.49 -13.73 -15.09
CA GLY A 13 -11.16 -14.69 -14.21
C GLY A 13 -11.06 -14.38 -12.71
N PHE A 14 -10.65 -13.17 -12.33
CA PHE A 14 -10.70 -12.72 -10.94
C PHE A 14 -12.08 -12.13 -10.62
N GLU A 15 -12.75 -12.63 -9.57
CA GLU A 15 -13.92 -11.95 -9.03
C GLU A 15 -13.47 -10.75 -8.18
N LEU A 16 -13.20 -9.62 -8.84
CA LEU A 16 -12.71 -8.40 -8.23
C LEU A 16 -13.85 -7.42 -7.97
N LYS A 17 -14.03 -7.05 -6.70
CA LYS A 17 -14.94 -6.00 -6.22
C LYS A 17 -14.15 -4.76 -5.82
N THR A 18 -14.48 -3.62 -6.40
CA THR A 18 -13.87 -2.30 -6.10
C THR A 18 -14.75 -1.48 -5.15
N ARG A 19 -16.01 -1.90 -4.94
CA ARG A 19 -16.98 -1.25 -4.08
C ARG A 19 -17.77 -2.29 -3.27
N ASN A 20 -18.25 -1.86 -2.10
CA ASN A 20 -19.15 -2.65 -1.28
C ASN A 20 -20.58 -2.64 -1.85
N GLU A 21 -21.51 -3.32 -1.17
CA GLU A 21 -22.93 -3.42 -1.58
C GLU A 21 -23.66 -2.06 -1.59
N ASN A 22 -23.15 -1.08 -0.85
CA ASN A 22 -23.70 0.28 -0.81
C ASN A 22 -23.10 1.19 -1.89
N GLY A 23 -22.21 0.68 -2.74
CA GLY A 23 -21.53 1.44 -3.78
C GLY A 23 -20.35 2.28 -3.27
N GLU A 24 -19.92 2.09 -2.02
CA GLU A 24 -18.81 2.81 -1.41
C GLU A 24 -17.49 2.03 -1.64
N GLN A 25 -16.37 2.74 -1.73
CA GLN A 25 -15.05 2.12 -1.78
C GLN A 25 -14.76 1.39 -0.47
N PHE A 26 -14.17 0.19 -0.54
CA PHE A 26 -13.72 -0.52 0.65
C PHE A 26 -12.67 0.29 1.41
N GLY A 27 -12.74 0.24 2.73
CA GLY A 27 -11.80 0.98 3.55
C GLY A 27 -12.00 0.74 5.03
N PHE A 28 -11.20 1.41 5.82
CA PHE A 28 -11.26 1.38 7.27
C PHE A 28 -11.04 2.78 7.85
N SER A 29 -11.53 2.97 9.07
CA SER A 29 -11.28 4.16 9.87
C SER A 29 -11.12 3.76 11.33
N THR A 30 -9.99 4.10 11.96
CA THR A 30 -9.69 3.81 13.35
C THR A 30 -9.03 5.00 14.04
N ALA A 31 -8.69 4.88 15.34
CA ALA A 31 -8.12 5.97 16.12
C ALA A 31 -8.92 7.29 15.99
N LYS A 32 -10.25 7.22 16.14
CA LYS A 32 -11.18 8.37 15.97
C LYS A 32 -11.04 9.07 14.61
N GLY A 33 -10.81 8.30 13.54
CA GLY A 33 -10.65 8.82 12.18
C GLY A 33 -9.25 9.35 11.84
N ARG A 34 -8.28 9.20 12.76
CA ARG A 34 -6.89 9.66 12.55
C ARG A 34 -6.08 8.70 11.68
N ILE A 35 -6.44 7.42 11.69
CA ILE A 35 -5.89 6.40 10.79
C ILE A 35 -7.04 5.89 9.93
N LYS A 36 -6.96 6.13 8.63
CA LYS A 36 -7.97 5.68 7.67
C LYS A 36 -7.31 5.36 6.34
N GLY A 37 -7.90 4.47 5.59
CA GLY A 37 -7.45 4.09 4.26
C GLY A 37 -8.60 3.59 3.41
N HIS A 38 -8.43 3.73 2.11
CA HIS A 38 -9.28 3.14 1.09
C HIS A 38 -8.42 2.20 0.26
N VAL A 39 -8.99 1.06 -0.11
CA VAL A 39 -8.30 0.05 -0.92
C VAL A 39 -8.87 0.06 -2.33
N ASP A 40 -8.05 -0.29 -3.31
CA ASP A 40 -8.46 -0.28 -4.71
C ASP A 40 -9.49 -1.39 -4.98
N GLY A 41 -9.40 -2.53 -4.25
CA GLY A 41 -10.41 -3.58 -4.32
C GLY A 41 -10.13 -4.78 -3.44
N LYS A 42 -11.06 -5.73 -3.51
CA LYS A 42 -10.95 -7.06 -2.89
C LYS A 42 -11.22 -8.13 -3.95
N ILE A 43 -10.36 -9.14 -4.01
CA ILE A 43 -10.57 -10.34 -4.81
C ILE A 43 -11.31 -11.33 -3.93
N VAL A 44 -12.56 -11.59 -4.27
CA VAL A 44 -13.43 -12.46 -3.47
C VAL A 44 -13.38 -13.91 -3.90
N ASP A 45 -13.06 -14.16 -5.18
CA ASP A 45 -12.81 -15.49 -5.73
C ASP A 45 -11.97 -15.41 -7.01
N VAL A 46 -11.51 -16.56 -7.48
CA VAL A 46 -10.77 -16.74 -8.75
C VAL A 46 -11.29 -17.95 -9.49
N SER A 47 -11.22 -17.92 -10.83
CA SER A 47 -11.56 -19.09 -11.66
C SER A 47 -10.64 -20.28 -11.34
N GLU A 48 -11.11 -21.52 -11.63
CA GLU A 48 -10.33 -22.74 -11.36
C GLU A 48 -8.92 -22.70 -11.95
N ASP A 49 -8.78 -22.15 -13.18
CA ASP A 49 -7.49 -22.04 -13.86
C ASP A 49 -6.49 -21.13 -13.15
N LEU A 50 -6.98 -20.22 -12.30
CA LEU A 50 -6.14 -19.29 -11.54
C LEU A 50 -5.83 -19.75 -10.11
N LYS A 51 -6.42 -20.85 -9.64
CA LYS A 51 -6.15 -21.37 -8.28
C LYS A 51 -4.69 -21.78 -8.08
N GLU A 52 -4.01 -22.20 -9.16
CA GLU A 52 -2.61 -22.62 -9.13
C GLU A 52 -1.63 -21.44 -8.90
N ILE A 53 -2.04 -20.20 -9.11
CA ILE A 53 -1.16 -19.04 -8.83
C ILE A 53 -0.90 -18.79 -7.34
N GLY A 54 -1.56 -19.53 -6.45
CA GLY A 54 -1.38 -19.43 -5.01
C GLY A 54 -2.14 -18.27 -4.34
N LEU A 55 -2.99 -17.56 -5.08
CA LEU A 55 -3.87 -16.55 -4.52
C LEU A 55 -5.03 -17.23 -3.76
N ARG A 56 -5.23 -16.82 -2.52
CA ARG A 56 -6.36 -17.27 -1.71
C ARG A 56 -7.52 -16.28 -1.85
N PRO A 57 -8.79 -16.74 -1.90
CA PRO A 57 -9.96 -15.87 -1.84
C PRO A 57 -9.93 -14.92 -0.64
N GLN A 58 -10.61 -13.79 -0.76
CA GLN A 58 -10.60 -12.67 0.20
C GLN A 58 -9.24 -11.97 0.27
N ALA A 59 -8.57 -11.80 -0.87
CA ALA A 59 -7.33 -11.05 -0.95
C ALA A 59 -7.57 -9.55 -1.19
N LEU A 60 -6.64 -8.74 -0.69
CA LEU A 60 -6.54 -7.34 -1.06
C LEU A 60 -6.09 -7.21 -2.52
N TRP A 61 -6.63 -6.24 -3.23
CA TRP A 61 -6.04 -5.77 -4.49
C TRP A 61 -5.56 -4.33 -4.34
N GLU A 62 -4.31 -4.09 -4.73
CA GLU A 62 -3.70 -2.76 -4.76
C GLU A 62 -3.03 -2.52 -6.11
N CYS A 63 -3.36 -1.41 -6.77
CA CYS A 63 -2.89 -1.06 -8.10
C CYS A 63 -2.04 0.21 -8.09
N LYS A 64 -0.90 0.17 -8.76
CA LYS A 64 -0.05 1.35 -8.94
C LYS A 64 0.32 1.54 -10.40
N THR A 65 0.48 2.79 -10.80
CA THR A 65 1.03 3.16 -12.09
C THR A 65 2.46 3.65 -11.89
N LEU A 66 3.43 3.04 -12.57
CA LEU A 66 4.84 3.34 -12.46
C LEU A 66 5.42 3.79 -13.82
N ASN A 67 6.42 4.66 -13.82
CA ASN A 67 7.22 4.90 -15.01
C ASN A 67 8.09 3.68 -15.31
N HIS A 68 8.58 3.56 -16.55
CA HIS A 68 9.32 2.40 -17.03
C HIS A 68 10.51 2.01 -16.12
N LYS A 69 11.34 2.98 -15.73
CA LYS A 69 12.50 2.71 -14.84
C LYS A 69 12.07 2.13 -13.49
N SER A 70 11.07 2.75 -12.86
CA SER A 70 10.55 2.32 -11.57
C SER A 70 9.84 0.96 -11.65
N TRP A 71 9.12 0.73 -12.75
CA TRP A 71 8.45 -0.53 -13.03
C TRP A 71 9.46 -1.67 -13.22
N GLN A 72 10.50 -1.47 -14.04
CA GLN A 72 11.58 -2.44 -14.24
C GLN A 72 12.31 -2.77 -12.93
N GLU A 73 12.55 -1.77 -12.09
CA GLU A 73 13.21 -2.01 -10.81
C GLU A 73 12.31 -2.86 -9.89
N THR A 74 11.01 -2.53 -9.83
CA THR A 74 10.04 -3.25 -9.00
C THR A 74 9.82 -4.67 -9.50
N SER A 75 9.69 -4.89 -10.81
CA SER A 75 9.52 -6.24 -11.37
C SER A 75 10.73 -7.16 -11.18
N LYS A 76 11.94 -6.60 -11.04
CA LYS A 76 13.17 -7.37 -10.81
C LYS A 76 13.47 -7.65 -9.34
N LYS A 77 13.12 -6.73 -8.43
CA LYS A 77 13.54 -6.78 -7.02
C LYS A 77 12.39 -6.96 -6.04
N GLY A 78 11.15 -6.89 -6.52
CA GLY A 78 9.94 -6.94 -5.70
C GLY A 78 9.57 -5.60 -5.05
N LEU A 79 8.33 -5.51 -4.60
CA LEU A 79 7.74 -4.31 -4.01
C LEU A 79 8.42 -3.91 -2.70
N MET A 80 8.64 -4.87 -1.81
CA MET A 80 9.18 -4.62 -0.47
C MET A 80 10.50 -3.84 -0.52
N LEU A 81 11.41 -4.22 -1.42
CA LEU A 81 12.73 -3.59 -1.55
C LEU A 81 12.67 -2.24 -2.28
N THR A 82 11.81 -2.11 -3.28
CA THR A 82 11.80 -0.95 -4.18
C THR A 82 10.83 0.13 -3.76
N LYS A 83 9.74 -0.23 -3.11
CA LYS A 83 8.64 0.66 -2.72
C LYS A 83 8.19 0.39 -1.28
N PRO A 84 9.07 0.57 -0.28
CA PRO A 84 8.76 0.23 1.10
C PRO A 84 7.52 0.97 1.67
N LEU A 85 7.19 2.14 1.13
CA LEU A 85 5.96 2.86 1.53
C LEU A 85 4.69 2.18 1.02
N TYR A 86 4.69 1.64 -0.20
CA TYR A 86 3.56 0.86 -0.71
C TYR A 86 3.42 -0.47 0.02
N TYR A 87 4.56 -1.11 0.31
CA TYR A 87 4.56 -2.31 1.14
C TYR A 87 3.95 -2.03 2.53
N ALA A 88 4.36 -0.96 3.20
CA ALA A 88 3.80 -0.55 4.49
C ALA A 88 2.29 -0.27 4.41
N GLN A 89 1.83 0.41 3.35
CA GLN A 89 0.41 0.66 3.10
C GLN A 89 -0.37 -0.65 2.98
N ILE A 90 0.11 -1.60 2.18
CA ILE A 90 -0.51 -2.91 1.97
C ILE A 90 -0.59 -3.70 3.28
N GLN A 91 0.48 -3.73 4.08
CA GLN A 91 0.49 -4.44 5.35
C GLN A 91 -0.51 -3.86 6.35
N LEU A 92 -0.61 -2.53 6.44
CA LEU A 92 -1.63 -1.87 7.28
C LEU A 92 -3.05 -2.14 6.78
N TYR A 93 -3.26 -2.12 5.47
CA TYR A 93 -4.57 -2.41 4.88
C TYR A 93 -5.02 -3.84 5.17
N MET A 94 -4.12 -4.81 5.01
CA MET A 94 -4.42 -6.20 5.35
C MET A 94 -4.73 -6.36 6.83
N ALA A 95 -3.95 -5.74 7.73
CA ALA A 95 -4.19 -5.78 9.17
C ALA A 95 -5.57 -5.23 9.58
N TYR A 96 -5.94 -4.06 9.04
CA TYR A 96 -7.20 -3.41 9.42
C TYR A 96 -8.44 -3.97 8.72
N LEU A 97 -8.28 -4.73 7.65
CA LEU A 97 -9.36 -5.38 6.90
C LEU A 97 -9.42 -6.88 7.12
N ASP A 98 -8.58 -7.43 7.99
CA ASP A 98 -8.48 -8.86 8.31
C ASP A 98 -8.25 -9.72 7.05
N LEU A 99 -7.22 -9.36 6.28
CA LEU A 99 -6.85 -10.03 5.03
C LEU A 99 -5.44 -10.61 5.14
N GLU A 100 -5.24 -11.80 4.58
CA GLU A 100 -3.97 -12.53 4.68
C GLU A 100 -3.06 -12.38 3.46
N GLN A 101 -3.57 -11.85 2.37
CA GLN A 101 -2.84 -11.75 1.11
C GLN A 101 -3.23 -10.51 0.32
N CYS A 102 -2.27 -9.97 -0.45
CA CYS A 102 -2.53 -8.91 -1.42
C CYS A 102 -2.03 -9.34 -2.80
N LEU A 103 -2.86 -9.18 -3.81
CA LEU A 103 -2.43 -9.11 -5.20
C LEU A 103 -2.04 -7.66 -5.49
N PHE A 104 -0.74 -7.38 -5.50
CA PHE A 104 -0.22 -6.10 -5.96
C PHE A 104 -0.08 -6.12 -7.47
N THR A 105 -0.56 -5.07 -8.13
CA THR A 105 -0.39 -4.87 -9.58
C THR A 105 0.28 -3.54 -9.85
N ALA A 106 1.21 -3.51 -10.80
CA ALA A 106 1.86 -2.28 -11.24
C ALA A 106 1.83 -2.15 -12.77
N LEU A 107 1.11 -1.16 -13.25
CA LEU A 107 1.05 -0.85 -14.68
C LEU A 107 2.21 0.08 -15.06
N ASN A 108 2.98 -0.34 -16.05
CA ASN A 108 3.98 0.50 -16.70
C ASN A 108 3.27 1.52 -17.60
N LYS A 109 3.28 2.80 -17.19
CA LYS A 109 2.59 3.86 -17.94
C LYS A 109 3.20 4.15 -19.33
N ASP A 110 4.43 3.69 -19.57
CA ASP A 110 5.17 3.98 -20.80
C ASP A 110 5.03 2.84 -21.85
N SER A 111 4.78 1.59 -21.40
CA SER A 111 4.67 0.40 -22.27
C SER A 111 3.37 -0.39 -22.11
N SER A 112 2.53 -0.03 -21.13
CA SER A 112 1.30 -0.76 -20.76
C SER A 112 1.53 -2.20 -20.28
N GLU A 113 2.76 -2.57 -19.94
CA GLU A 113 3.05 -3.87 -19.33
C GLU A 113 2.54 -3.92 -17.89
N LEU A 114 1.96 -5.05 -17.51
CA LEU A 114 1.47 -5.29 -16.15
C LEU A 114 2.43 -6.23 -15.41
N TYR A 115 2.89 -5.80 -14.25
CA TYR A 115 3.55 -6.61 -13.25
C TYR A 115 2.58 -6.98 -12.14
N PHE A 116 2.68 -8.18 -11.61
CA PHE A 116 1.93 -8.59 -10.43
C PHE A 116 2.84 -9.30 -9.42
N GLU A 117 2.49 -9.19 -8.15
CA GLU A 117 3.20 -9.82 -7.02
C GLU A 117 2.19 -10.20 -5.94
N LEU A 118 2.26 -11.45 -5.46
CA LEU A 118 1.51 -11.88 -4.29
C LEU A 118 2.29 -11.54 -3.03
N ILE A 119 1.70 -10.71 -2.19
CA ILE A 119 2.31 -10.23 -0.95
C ILE A 119 1.57 -10.87 0.22
N PRO A 120 2.22 -11.73 1.00
CA PRO A 120 1.63 -12.28 2.20
C PRO A 120 1.52 -11.23 3.31
N PHE A 121 0.59 -11.43 4.22
CA PHE A 121 0.49 -10.63 5.43
C PHE A 121 1.69 -10.89 6.35
N ASP A 122 2.36 -9.82 6.75
CA ASP A 122 3.46 -9.80 7.71
C ASP A 122 3.00 -9.05 8.97
N SER A 123 2.57 -9.80 9.97
CA SER A 123 2.03 -9.25 11.21
C SER A 123 3.03 -8.40 11.98
N GLU A 124 4.33 -8.73 11.92
CA GLU A 124 5.37 -7.95 12.58
C GLU A 124 5.58 -6.61 11.88
N ALA A 125 5.60 -6.59 10.55
CA ALA A 125 5.68 -5.36 9.79
C ALA A 125 4.43 -4.49 10.03
N ALA A 126 3.24 -5.07 9.97
CA ALA A 126 1.99 -4.37 10.21
C ALA A 126 1.96 -3.75 11.63
N GLN A 127 2.39 -4.51 12.65
CA GLN A 127 2.48 -4.01 14.02
C GLN A 127 3.46 -2.83 14.13
N ARG A 128 4.66 -2.94 13.58
CA ARG A 128 5.65 -1.85 13.57
C ARG A 128 5.10 -0.57 12.93
N TYR A 129 4.39 -0.69 11.81
CA TYR A 129 3.81 0.47 11.11
C TYR A 129 2.63 1.07 11.89
N SER A 130 1.79 0.23 12.50
CA SER A 130 0.69 0.65 13.36
C SER A 130 1.21 1.39 14.61
N ASP A 131 2.20 0.84 15.29
CA ASP A 131 2.84 1.48 16.45
C ASP A 131 3.44 2.84 16.08
N ARG A 132 4.09 2.93 14.93
CA ARG A 132 4.61 4.20 14.42
C ARG A 132 3.49 5.22 14.18
N ALA A 133 2.37 4.82 13.62
CA ALA A 133 1.22 5.69 13.42
C ALA A 133 0.66 6.20 14.76
N VAL A 134 0.53 5.31 15.76
CA VAL A 134 0.09 5.67 17.12
C VAL A 134 1.05 6.62 17.79
N GLN A 135 2.38 6.41 17.67
CA GLN A 135 3.38 7.34 18.18
C GLN A 135 3.26 8.74 17.58
N ILE A 136 3.06 8.83 16.26
CA ILE A 136 2.86 10.11 15.57
C ILE A 136 1.60 10.82 16.10
N ILE A 137 0.51 10.07 16.29
CA ILE A 137 -0.74 10.63 16.83
C ILE A 137 -0.51 11.19 18.22
N LYS A 138 0.10 10.41 19.12
CA LYS A 138 0.41 10.83 20.50
C LYS A 138 1.31 12.07 20.54
N ALA A 139 2.39 12.09 19.77
CA ALA A 139 3.28 13.23 19.67
C ALA A 139 2.54 14.49 19.18
N SER A 140 1.67 14.33 18.18
CA SER A 140 0.82 15.43 17.68
C SER A 140 -0.17 15.95 18.73
N GLU A 141 -0.75 15.08 19.56
CA GLU A 141 -1.67 15.46 20.64
C GLU A 141 -0.94 16.17 21.78
N ASN A 142 0.30 15.81 22.06
CA ASN A 142 1.14 16.41 23.10
C ASN A 142 1.92 17.63 22.60
N ASN A 143 1.81 18.03 21.35
CA ASN A 143 2.66 19.05 20.71
C ASN A 143 4.17 18.72 20.78
N GLU A 144 4.51 17.44 20.73
CA GLU A 144 5.89 16.95 20.73
C GLU A 144 6.39 16.75 19.30
N ALA A 145 7.64 17.15 19.03
CA ALA A 145 8.26 16.89 17.74
C ALA A 145 8.76 15.43 17.67
N MET A 146 8.43 14.76 16.58
CA MET A 146 9.01 13.44 16.30
C MET A 146 10.48 13.57 15.90
N PRO A 147 11.32 12.54 16.18
CA PRO A 147 12.70 12.53 15.72
C PRO A 147 12.81 12.70 14.21
N CYS A 148 13.85 13.38 13.75
CA CYS A 148 14.15 13.52 12.33
C CYS A 148 14.26 12.14 11.67
N ILE A 149 13.73 12.00 10.45
CA ILE A 149 13.80 10.74 9.67
C ILE A 149 15.23 10.42 9.18
N SER A 150 16.14 11.40 9.24
CA SER A 150 17.55 11.25 8.91
C SER A 150 18.36 12.34 9.58
N SER A 151 19.55 11.99 10.08
CA SER A 151 20.56 12.94 10.53
C SER A 151 21.28 13.62 9.35
N ASP A 152 21.29 12.99 8.18
CA ASP A 152 21.91 13.54 6.98
C ASP A 152 21.10 14.74 6.45
N LEU A 153 21.73 15.92 6.44
CA LEU A 153 21.16 17.16 5.93
C LEU A 153 20.91 17.13 4.40
N SER A 154 21.61 16.26 3.70
CA SER A 154 21.51 16.10 2.25
C SER A 154 20.42 15.11 1.84
N PHE A 155 19.83 14.37 2.78
CA PHE A 155 18.79 13.39 2.49
C PHE A 155 17.62 14.05 1.74
N PHE A 156 17.29 13.50 0.56
CA PHE A 156 16.41 14.17 -0.39
C PHE A 156 15.02 14.48 0.17
N LYS A 157 14.43 13.59 0.99
CA LYS A 157 13.13 13.82 1.62
C LYS A 157 13.17 15.00 2.58
N CYS A 158 14.27 15.18 3.31
CA CYS A 158 14.47 16.34 4.19
C CYS A 158 14.65 17.62 3.39
N LYS A 159 15.39 17.58 2.27
CA LYS A 159 15.56 18.75 1.38
C LYS A 159 14.23 19.26 0.84
N MET A 160 13.30 18.38 0.52
CA MET A 160 11.99 18.72 -0.06
C MET A 160 10.90 18.95 1.01
N CYS A 161 11.21 18.79 2.29
CA CYS A 161 10.25 18.92 3.38
C CYS A 161 9.98 20.39 3.71
N ALA A 162 8.73 20.81 3.66
CA ALA A 162 8.31 22.18 4.03
C ALA A 162 8.61 22.50 5.50
N PHE A 163 8.63 21.49 6.37
CA PHE A 163 8.88 21.62 7.81
C PHE A 163 10.35 21.38 8.21
N ARG A 164 11.28 21.37 7.25
CA ARG A 164 12.69 21.07 7.49
C ARG A 164 13.30 21.89 8.63
N ASN A 165 13.06 23.21 8.61
CA ASN A 165 13.65 24.13 9.57
C ASN A 165 13.10 23.91 10.98
N GLU A 166 11.80 23.69 11.12
CA GLU A 166 11.14 23.42 12.40
C GLU A 166 11.59 22.07 12.97
N CYS A 167 11.59 21.04 12.14
CA CYS A 167 12.05 19.70 12.52
C CYS A 167 13.51 19.71 13.07
N ARG A 168 14.38 20.57 12.51
CA ARG A 168 15.79 20.66 12.92
C ARG A 168 16.01 21.49 14.19
N LYS A 169 15.10 22.40 14.53
CA LYS A 169 15.18 23.15 15.80
C LYS A 169 14.74 22.31 16.99
N SER A 170 13.88 21.32 16.74
CA SER A 170 13.27 20.48 17.79
C SER A 170 14.06 19.19 18.08
N ASN A 171 15.10 18.91 17.31
CA ASN A 171 15.98 17.75 17.37
C ASN A 171 17.44 18.18 17.23
#